data_88770221389a919a273403a2662a5343
#
_entry.id   88770221389a919a273403a2662a5343
#
_cell.length_a   1.000
_cell.length_b   1.000
_cell.length_c   1.000
_cell.angle_alpha   90.00
_cell.angle_beta   90.00
_cell.angle_gamma   90.00
#
_symmetry.space_group_name_H-M   'P 1'
#
loop_
_entity.id
_entity.type
_entity.pdbx_description
1 polymer ?
#
loop_
_entity_poly.entity_id
_entity_poly.type
_entity_poly.pdbx_seq_one_letter_code
_entity_poly.pdbx_strand_id
1 'polypeptide(L)'
;VFSMQWLDGDSDRLARMESVIRETAEEIADTHEMALKYGPLLGLEPVAMDTYLREALEQSAQEHAPKQWRVMPSGALHDATNVSALMPAAMLFVPSIGGISHDFAEDTKEDDLMMGLKVLAGAVDRLI
;
A
#
# COMPACT_ATOMS: atom_id res chain seq x y z
N VAL A 1 21.70 15.21 11.48
CA VAL A 1 21.15 13.85 11.27
C VAL A 1 19.71 13.98 10.86
N PHE A 2 19.31 13.26 9.83
CA PHE A 2 17.90 13.15 9.38
C PHE A 2 17.61 11.71 8.96
N SER A 3 16.35 11.35 8.89
CA SER A 3 15.88 10.10 8.32
C SER A 3 15.06 10.39 7.06
N MET A 4 15.12 9.48 6.10
CA MET A 4 14.37 9.57 4.86
C MET A 4 13.62 8.25 4.66
N GLN A 5 12.40 8.35 4.13
CA GLN A 5 11.59 7.20 3.75
C GLN A 5 11.12 7.39 2.30
N TRP A 6 11.12 6.31 1.54
CA TRP A 6 10.52 6.26 0.22
C TRP A 6 9.65 5.01 0.11
N LEU A 7 8.59 5.10 -0.67
CA LEU A 7 7.57 4.07 -0.79
C LEU A 7 7.17 3.92 -2.26
N ASP A 8 7.12 2.70 -2.72
CA ASP A 8 6.53 2.32 -4.02
C ASP A 8 6.06 0.87 -3.97
N GLY A 9 5.13 0.49 -4.85
CA GLY A 9 4.68 -0.89 -5.03
C GLY A 9 5.55 -1.71 -5.99
N ASP A 10 6.62 -1.13 -6.52
CA ASP A 10 7.51 -1.71 -7.52
C ASP A 10 8.93 -1.76 -6.96
N SER A 11 9.47 -2.97 -6.78
CA SER A 11 10.80 -3.21 -6.21
C SER A 11 11.93 -2.61 -7.06
N ASP A 12 11.83 -2.64 -8.40
CA ASP A 12 12.85 -2.06 -9.27
C ASP A 12 12.88 -0.54 -9.12
N ARG A 13 11.71 0.07 -8.94
CA ARG A 13 11.59 1.51 -8.70
C ARG A 13 12.14 1.89 -7.32
N LEU A 14 11.89 1.09 -6.29
CA LEU A 14 12.48 1.29 -4.97
C LEU A 14 14.00 1.22 -5.00
N ALA A 15 14.57 0.22 -5.68
CA ALA A 15 16.02 0.09 -5.85
C ALA A 15 16.62 1.29 -6.60
N ARG A 16 15.94 1.77 -7.64
CA ARG A 16 16.36 2.95 -8.39
C ARG A 16 16.31 4.22 -7.53
N MET A 17 15.25 4.38 -6.71
CA MET A 17 15.14 5.51 -5.77
C MET A 17 16.30 5.50 -4.78
N GLU A 18 16.64 4.34 -4.22
CA GLU A 18 17.78 4.19 -3.31
C GLU A 18 19.09 4.61 -3.98
N SER A 19 19.36 4.13 -5.20
CA SER A 19 20.57 4.49 -5.96
C SER A 19 20.68 6.01 -6.15
N VAL A 20 19.63 6.65 -6.62
CA VAL A 20 19.59 8.11 -6.82
C VAL A 20 19.81 8.87 -5.51
N ILE A 21 19.18 8.42 -4.41
CA ILE A 21 19.34 9.06 -3.09
C ILE A 21 20.79 8.97 -2.62
N ARG A 22 21.43 7.78 -2.76
CA ARG A 22 22.83 7.59 -2.35
C ARG A 22 23.78 8.39 -3.20
N GLU A 23 23.68 8.32 -4.51
CA GLU A 23 24.50 9.08 -5.47
C GLU A 23 24.42 10.59 -5.18
N THR A 24 23.20 11.11 -5.01
CA THR A 24 23.01 12.53 -4.70
C THR A 24 23.60 12.92 -3.34
N ALA A 25 23.44 12.06 -2.34
CA ALA A 25 23.99 12.33 -0.99
C ALA A 25 25.54 12.33 -1.00
N GLU A 26 26.16 11.43 -1.75
CA GLU A 26 27.60 11.36 -1.92
C GLU A 26 28.14 12.60 -2.66
N GLU A 27 27.50 12.99 -3.77
CA GLU A 27 27.85 14.20 -4.53
C GLU A 27 27.76 15.48 -3.66
N ILE A 28 26.71 15.61 -2.88
CA ILE A 28 26.54 16.74 -1.97
C ILE A 28 27.61 16.72 -0.87
N ALA A 29 27.88 15.56 -0.28
CA ALA A 29 28.88 15.42 0.76
C ALA A 29 30.27 15.80 0.26
N ASP A 30 30.65 15.35 -0.92
CA ASP A 30 31.94 15.67 -1.56
C ASP A 30 32.01 17.17 -1.90
N THR A 31 30.95 17.74 -2.49
CA THR A 31 30.91 19.16 -2.87
C THR A 31 31.07 20.09 -1.67
N HIS A 32 30.52 19.70 -0.53
CA HIS A 32 30.54 20.51 0.70
C HIS A 32 31.57 20.04 1.74
N GLU A 33 32.47 19.16 1.37
CA GLU A 33 33.51 18.58 2.25
C GLU A 33 32.93 18.04 3.57
N MET A 34 31.75 17.37 3.48
CA MET A 34 31.04 16.81 4.63
C MET A 34 31.31 15.33 4.79
N ALA A 35 31.43 14.86 6.03
CA ALA A 35 31.47 13.44 6.33
C ALA A 35 30.05 12.83 6.22
N LEU A 36 29.86 11.93 5.25
CA LEU A 36 28.64 11.18 5.08
C LEU A 36 28.72 9.83 5.81
N LYS A 37 27.70 9.50 6.56
CA LYS A 37 27.56 8.20 7.20
C LYS A 37 26.12 7.73 7.09
N TYR A 38 25.93 6.58 6.45
CA TYR A 38 24.63 5.93 6.38
C TYR A 38 24.31 5.18 7.69
N GLY A 39 23.06 5.28 8.10
CA GLY A 39 22.47 4.42 9.11
C GLY A 39 22.01 3.08 8.51
N PRO A 40 21.38 2.20 9.33
CA PRO A 40 20.79 0.99 8.79
C PRO A 40 19.64 1.29 7.82
N LEU A 41 19.64 0.60 6.68
CA LEU A 41 18.50 0.58 5.79
C LEU A 41 17.48 -0.45 6.31
N LEU A 42 16.27 0.00 6.60
CA LEU A 42 15.14 -0.87 6.94
C LEU A 42 14.24 -0.91 5.70
N GLY A 43 14.37 -1.97 4.90
CA GLY A 43 13.59 -2.18 3.69
C GLY A 43 12.57 -3.31 3.87
N LEU A 44 11.38 -3.11 3.32
CA LEU A 44 10.36 -4.14 3.15
C LEU A 44 10.03 -4.22 1.66
N GLU A 45 10.04 -5.43 1.13
CA GLU A 45 9.63 -5.66 -0.25
C GLU A 45 8.12 -5.53 -0.40
N PRO A 46 7.64 -4.93 -1.49
CA PRO A 46 6.22 -4.92 -1.81
C PRO A 46 5.69 -6.34 -1.99
N VAL A 47 4.50 -6.59 -1.46
CA VAL A 47 3.85 -7.89 -1.56
C VAL A 47 2.60 -7.79 -2.43
N ALA A 48 2.56 -8.58 -3.49
CA ALA A 48 1.38 -8.71 -4.32
C ALA A 48 0.31 -9.55 -3.60
N MET A 49 -0.90 -9.02 -3.52
CA MET A 49 -2.05 -9.77 -3.01
C MET A 49 -2.48 -10.83 -4.01
N ASP A 50 -3.08 -11.91 -3.51
CA ASP A 50 -3.53 -13.05 -4.31
C ASP A 50 -4.47 -12.63 -5.43
N THR A 51 -4.18 -13.09 -6.65
CA THR A 51 -4.91 -12.69 -7.85
C THR A 51 -6.34 -13.20 -7.85
N TYR A 52 -6.57 -14.44 -7.40
CA TYR A 52 -7.91 -15.05 -7.40
C TYR A 52 -8.85 -14.33 -6.42
N LEU A 53 -8.36 -14.02 -5.23
CA LEU A 53 -9.11 -13.25 -4.25
C LEU A 53 -9.37 -11.81 -4.72
N ARG A 54 -8.38 -11.18 -5.34
CA ARG A 54 -8.56 -9.83 -5.93
C ARG A 54 -9.60 -9.84 -7.03
N GLU A 55 -9.56 -10.78 -7.95
CA GLU A 55 -10.54 -10.89 -9.04
C GLU A 55 -11.96 -11.07 -8.50
N ALA A 56 -12.16 -11.86 -7.45
CA ALA A 56 -13.46 -12.00 -6.80
C ALA A 56 -13.95 -10.66 -6.21
N LEU A 57 -13.07 -9.89 -5.57
CA LEU A 57 -13.38 -8.55 -5.07
C LEU A 57 -13.69 -7.57 -6.21
N GLU A 58 -12.93 -7.59 -7.29
CA GLU A 58 -13.13 -6.71 -8.46
C GLU A 58 -14.48 -6.99 -9.15
N GLN A 59 -14.83 -8.26 -9.34
CA GLN A 59 -16.12 -8.65 -9.91
C GLN A 59 -17.28 -8.23 -9.01
N SER A 60 -17.16 -8.43 -7.71
CA SER A 60 -18.18 -7.99 -6.76
C SER A 60 -18.29 -6.47 -6.70
N ALA A 61 -17.16 -5.75 -6.75
CA ALA A 61 -17.15 -4.30 -6.78
C ALA A 61 -17.79 -3.75 -8.08
N GLN A 62 -17.57 -4.40 -9.21
CA GLN A 62 -18.20 -4.02 -10.47
C GLN A 62 -19.74 -4.16 -10.42
N GLU A 63 -20.24 -5.13 -9.67
CA GLU A 63 -21.68 -5.36 -9.51
C GLU A 63 -22.31 -4.40 -8.50
N HIS A 64 -21.69 -4.23 -7.34
CA HIS A 64 -22.29 -3.51 -6.21
C HIS A 64 -21.91 -2.03 -6.13
N ALA A 65 -20.75 -1.65 -6.68
CA ALA A 65 -20.22 -0.29 -6.66
C ALA A 65 -19.73 0.16 -8.06
N PRO A 66 -20.55 0.05 -9.14
CA PRO A 66 -20.09 0.30 -10.50
C PRO A 66 -19.52 1.72 -10.64
N LYS A 67 -18.30 1.82 -11.20
CA LYS A 67 -17.54 3.08 -11.40
C LYS A 67 -17.11 3.79 -10.10
N GLN A 68 -17.26 3.16 -8.94
CA GLN A 68 -16.88 3.73 -7.64
C GLN A 68 -15.73 2.98 -6.98
N TRP A 69 -15.05 2.10 -7.70
CA TRP A 69 -13.93 1.30 -7.22
C TRP A 69 -12.72 1.39 -8.14
N ARG A 70 -11.58 1.04 -7.62
CA ARG A 70 -10.32 0.92 -8.38
C ARG A 70 -9.36 -0.04 -7.69
N VAL A 71 -8.49 -0.66 -8.45
CA VAL A 71 -7.30 -1.32 -7.93
C VAL A 71 -6.25 -0.26 -7.62
N MET A 72 -5.61 -0.38 -6.47
CA MET A 72 -4.57 0.55 -6.05
C MET A 72 -3.53 -0.15 -5.17
N PRO A 73 -2.26 0.28 -5.21
CA PRO A 73 -1.29 -0.14 -4.20
C PRO A 73 -1.61 0.54 -2.86
N SER A 74 -1.24 -0.12 -1.76
CA SER A 74 -1.18 0.52 -0.46
C SER A 74 0.26 0.90 -0.13
N GLY A 75 0.48 2.14 0.29
CA GLY A 75 1.77 2.61 0.79
C GLY A 75 1.99 2.32 2.28
N ALA A 76 1.04 1.70 2.95
CA ALA A 76 1.13 1.34 4.36
C ALA A 76 1.50 -0.15 4.54
N LEU A 77 2.11 -0.47 5.67
CA LEU A 77 2.30 -1.85 6.09
C LEU A 77 1.00 -2.40 6.70
N HIS A 78 0.60 -3.59 6.25
CA HIS A 78 -0.61 -4.26 6.72
C HIS A 78 -0.29 -5.68 7.19
N ASP A 79 -1.07 -6.20 8.13
CA ASP A 79 -0.98 -7.59 8.58
C ASP A 79 -1.19 -8.58 7.42
N ALA A 80 -1.98 -8.21 6.41
CA ALA A 80 -2.15 -8.99 5.19
C ALA A 80 -0.83 -9.33 4.49
N THR A 81 0.20 -8.48 4.60
CA THR A 81 1.55 -8.74 4.10
C THR A 81 2.18 -9.96 4.78
N ASN A 82 1.99 -10.10 6.09
CA ASN A 82 2.49 -11.24 6.85
C ASN A 82 1.65 -12.49 6.58
N VAL A 83 0.34 -12.34 6.49
CA VAL A 83 -0.60 -13.44 6.21
C VAL A 83 -0.37 -14.02 4.82
N SER A 84 -0.07 -13.19 3.82
CA SER A 84 0.18 -13.62 2.43
C SER A 84 1.38 -14.57 2.27
N ALA A 85 2.31 -14.57 3.21
CA ALA A 85 3.41 -15.53 3.25
C ALA A 85 2.98 -16.96 3.66
N LEU A 86 1.79 -17.11 4.24
CA LEU A 86 1.26 -18.37 4.76
C LEU A 86 0.04 -18.88 3.99
N MET A 87 -0.77 -17.98 3.45
CA MET A 87 -1.99 -18.30 2.71
C MET A 87 -2.37 -17.17 1.75
N PRO A 88 -3.21 -17.44 0.72
CA PRO A 88 -3.75 -16.38 -0.12
C PRO A 88 -4.41 -15.27 0.70
N ALA A 89 -4.08 -14.02 0.42
CA ALA A 89 -4.63 -12.85 1.08
C ALA A 89 -4.94 -11.74 0.07
N ALA A 90 -5.97 -10.96 0.35
CA ALA A 90 -6.31 -9.75 -0.37
C ALA A 90 -6.83 -8.69 0.60
N MET A 91 -6.88 -7.45 0.15
CA MET A 91 -7.36 -6.32 0.95
C MET A 91 -8.46 -5.57 0.21
N LEU A 92 -9.46 -5.15 0.95
CA LEU A 92 -10.50 -4.24 0.51
C LEU A 92 -10.47 -2.99 1.39
N PHE A 93 -10.42 -1.83 0.77
CA PHE A 93 -10.46 -0.54 1.45
C PHE A 93 -11.77 0.17 1.17
N VAL A 94 -12.22 0.96 2.13
CA VAL A 94 -13.32 1.90 1.99
C VAL A 94 -12.78 3.34 2.14
N PRO A 95 -13.42 4.36 1.54
CA PRO A 95 -12.94 5.74 1.64
C PRO A 95 -13.01 6.27 3.07
N SER A 96 -12.00 7.01 3.51
CA SER A 96 -12.08 7.82 4.72
C SER A 96 -12.63 9.23 4.42
N ILE A 97 -13.32 9.82 5.39
CA ILE A 97 -13.84 11.19 5.30
C ILE A 97 -12.66 12.16 5.21
N GLY A 98 -12.64 12.96 4.15
CA GLY A 98 -11.55 13.92 3.91
C GLY A 98 -10.18 13.30 3.57
N GLY A 99 -10.11 11.97 3.36
CA GLY A 99 -8.85 11.26 3.11
C GLY A 99 -7.94 11.17 4.34
N ILE A 100 -8.50 11.37 5.53
CA ILE A 100 -7.76 11.29 6.79
C ILE A 100 -7.41 9.83 7.06
N SER A 101 -6.14 9.58 7.42
CA SER A 101 -5.64 8.25 7.79
C SER A 101 -4.60 8.38 8.90
N HIS A 102 -4.53 7.39 9.79
CA HIS A 102 -3.64 7.35 10.95
C HIS A 102 -3.80 8.55 11.91
N ASP A 103 -5.03 9.04 12.09
CA ASP A 103 -5.38 10.13 12.98
C ASP A 103 -6.65 9.77 13.78
N PHE A 104 -6.81 10.37 14.97
CA PHE A 104 -8.02 10.17 15.78
C PHE A 104 -9.32 10.68 15.12
N ALA A 105 -9.20 11.52 14.10
CA ALA A 105 -10.32 12.02 13.30
C ALA A 105 -10.62 11.14 12.08
N GLU A 106 -9.90 10.02 11.90
CA GLU A 106 -10.18 9.07 10.82
C GLU A 106 -11.57 8.45 11.03
N ASP A 107 -12.41 8.61 10.02
CA ASP A 107 -13.78 8.09 10.04
C ASP A 107 -14.22 7.76 8.61
N THR A 108 -15.24 6.92 8.48
CA THR A 108 -15.82 6.49 7.21
C THR A 108 -17.32 6.67 7.24
N LYS A 109 -17.89 7.17 6.14
CA LYS A 109 -19.35 7.29 6.02
C LYS A 109 -20.02 5.92 6.11
N GLU A 110 -21.18 5.86 6.76
CA GLU A 110 -21.94 4.62 6.91
C GLU A 110 -22.29 3.98 5.56
N ASP A 111 -22.66 4.80 4.56
CA ASP A 111 -22.94 4.32 3.20
C ASP A 111 -21.72 3.65 2.53
N ASP A 112 -20.51 4.18 2.76
CA ASP A 112 -19.28 3.61 2.24
C ASP A 112 -18.92 2.30 2.96
N LEU A 113 -19.15 2.22 4.28
CA LEU A 113 -19.01 0.97 5.04
C LEU A 113 -19.98 -0.09 4.54
N MET A 114 -21.26 0.26 4.37
CA MET A 114 -22.27 -0.65 3.85
C MET A 114 -21.98 -1.11 2.42
N MET A 115 -21.42 -0.23 1.60
CA MET A 115 -20.98 -0.60 0.25
C MET A 115 -19.80 -1.58 0.30
N GLY A 116 -18.80 -1.31 1.12
CA GLY A 116 -17.66 -2.21 1.34
C GLY A 116 -18.11 -3.59 1.82
N LEU A 117 -19.07 -3.65 2.76
CA LEU A 117 -19.65 -4.90 3.26
C LEU A 117 -20.34 -5.69 2.13
N LYS A 118 -21.12 -5.03 1.27
CA LYS A 118 -21.78 -5.69 0.12
C LYS A 118 -20.76 -6.26 -0.86
N VAL A 119 -19.72 -5.49 -1.17
CA VAL A 119 -18.62 -5.95 -2.04
C VAL A 119 -17.91 -7.16 -1.43
N LEU A 120 -17.60 -7.11 -0.14
CA LEU A 120 -16.96 -8.22 0.56
C LEU A 120 -17.83 -9.48 0.55
N ALA A 121 -19.11 -9.36 0.93
CA ALA A 121 -20.05 -10.48 0.93
C ALA A 121 -20.19 -11.10 -0.47
N GLY A 122 -20.39 -10.28 -1.49
CA GLY A 122 -20.49 -10.77 -2.87
C GLY A 122 -19.18 -11.40 -3.40
N ALA A 123 -18.02 -11.00 -2.90
CA ALA A 123 -16.75 -11.66 -3.21
C ALA A 123 -16.66 -13.03 -2.54
N VAL A 124 -17.04 -13.13 -1.26
CA VAL A 124 -17.09 -14.41 -0.53
C VAL A 124 -18.02 -15.40 -1.21
N ASP A 125 -19.22 -14.98 -1.63
CA ASP A 125 -20.18 -15.84 -2.35
C ASP A 125 -19.62 -16.41 -3.67
N ARG A 126 -18.60 -15.78 -4.27
CA ARG A 126 -17.92 -16.27 -5.48
C ARG A 126 -16.80 -17.26 -5.21
N LEU A 127 -16.35 -17.34 -3.96
CA LEU A 127 -15.22 -18.17 -3.55
C LEU A 127 -15.69 -19.52 -2.95
N ILE A 128 -16.95 -19.62 -2.57
CA ILE A 128 -17.58 -20.84 -2.04
C ILE A 128 -18.45 -21.50 -3.12
#